data_eed49f63220a9033855d68348521651f
#
_entry.id   eed49f63220a9033855d68348521651f
#
_cell.length_a   1.000
_cell.length_b   1.000
_cell.length_c   1.000
_cell.angle_alpha   90.00
_cell.angle_beta   90.00
_cell.angle_gamma   90.00
#
_symmetry.space_group_name_H-M   'P 1'
#
loop_
_entity.id
_entity.type
_entity.pdbx_description
1 polymer ?
#
loop_
_entity_poly.entity_id
_entity_poly.type
_entity_poly.pdbx_seq_one_letter_code
_entity_poly.pdbx_strand_id
1 'polypeptide(L)'
;GHPIQINESFYSSYRSAQISDITEPRENAKIVGMINQLRQIKDKRGRNLMFISFDDGSGSMEATIGSDLLQSHHEIFKKDKILIFMGNVDYDEFKSNQLNRTMYKMDVKNVELIDNTVSDLSKEILIDLTQFDNDTLRIISEDANKTNGAFWEKNACTVKLKISSNKLTGIITLGENFTVTPSKEKLDRLHDIFR
;
A
#
# COMPACT_ATOMS: atom_id res chain seq x y z
N GLY A 1 1.16 4.36 -17.45
CA GLY A 1 0.01 3.85 -16.70
C GLY A 1 -0.01 4.38 -15.26
N HIS A 2 -1.14 4.27 -14.59
CA HIS A 2 -1.27 4.69 -13.19
C HIS A 2 -0.47 3.75 -12.26
N PRO A 3 0.30 4.25 -11.27
CA PRO A 3 1.17 3.42 -10.44
C PRO A 3 0.44 2.25 -9.74
N ILE A 4 -0.81 2.48 -9.30
CA ILE A 4 -1.62 1.43 -8.66
C ILE A 4 -2.06 0.38 -9.67
N GLN A 5 -2.42 0.76 -10.90
CA GLN A 5 -2.81 -0.19 -11.95
C GLN A 5 -1.63 -1.05 -12.41
N ILE A 6 -0.44 -0.47 -12.54
CA ILE A 6 0.77 -1.22 -12.92
C ILE A 6 1.08 -2.33 -11.91
N ASN A 7 0.80 -2.08 -10.62
CA ASN A 7 1.04 -3.01 -9.51
C ASN A 7 -0.28 -3.52 -8.90
N GLU A 8 -1.30 -3.74 -9.71
CA GLU A 8 -2.65 -4.12 -9.28
C GLU A 8 -2.66 -5.37 -8.39
N SER A 9 -1.91 -6.40 -8.75
CA SER A 9 -1.82 -7.65 -7.99
C SER A 9 -1.31 -7.42 -6.56
N PHE A 10 -0.42 -6.45 -6.38
CA PHE A 10 0.09 -6.06 -5.08
C PHE A 10 -0.98 -5.29 -4.28
N TYR A 11 -1.55 -4.23 -4.85
CA TYR A 11 -2.46 -3.34 -4.12
C TYR A 11 -3.84 -3.95 -3.84
N SER A 12 -4.29 -4.91 -4.66
CA SER A 12 -5.59 -5.56 -4.47
C SER A 12 -5.78 -6.24 -3.11
N SER A 13 -4.69 -6.73 -2.52
CA SER A 13 -4.71 -7.38 -1.20
C SER A 13 -4.97 -6.40 -0.04
N TYR A 14 -4.80 -5.09 -0.26
CA TYR A 14 -4.88 -4.06 0.78
C TYR A 14 -6.14 -3.20 0.70
N ARG A 15 -7.05 -3.50 -0.20
CA ARG A 15 -8.30 -2.75 -0.37
C ARG A 15 -9.53 -3.66 -0.28
N SER A 16 -10.68 -3.09 0.10
CA SER A 16 -11.98 -3.77 0.07
C SER A 16 -12.80 -3.45 -1.18
N ALA A 17 -12.45 -2.37 -1.90
CA ALA A 17 -13.11 -1.93 -3.12
C ALA A 17 -12.20 -1.06 -3.98
N GLN A 18 -12.48 -1.01 -5.29
CA GLN A 18 -12.02 0.05 -6.19
C GLN A 18 -13.02 1.21 -6.19
N ILE A 19 -12.56 2.39 -6.54
CA ILE A 19 -13.44 3.57 -6.63
C ILE A 19 -14.54 3.36 -7.68
N SER A 20 -14.21 2.72 -8.82
CA SER A 20 -15.18 2.41 -9.88
C SER A 20 -16.30 1.49 -9.44
N ASP A 21 -16.07 0.64 -8.43
CA ASP A 21 -17.04 -0.35 -7.94
C ASP A 21 -18.00 0.22 -6.89
N ILE A 22 -17.81 1.50 -6.51
CA ILE A 22 -18.64 2.16 -5.51
C ILE A 22 -19.87 2.74 -6.21
N THR A 23 -20.99 2.06 -6.04
CA THR A 23 -22.29 2.42 -6.60
C THR A 23 -23.33 2.78 -5.55
N GLU A 24 -22.96 2.65 -4.26
CA GLU A 24 -23.80 2.95 -3.09
C GLU A 24 -22.94 3.36 -1.90
N PRO A 25 -23.50 4.04 -0.87
CA PRO A 25 -22.80 4.32 0.37
C PRO A 25 -22.25 3.03 1.02
N ARG A 26 -21.06 3.13 1.61
CA ARG A 26 -20.36 1.98 2.18
C ARG A 26 -19.65 2.37 3.47
N GLU A 27 -19.95 1.64 4.55
CA GLU A 27 -19.24 1.78 5.81
C GLU A 27 -17.92 0.97 5.81
N ASN A 28 -16.94 1.47 6.56
CA ASN A 28 -15.64 0.81 6.75
C ASN A 28 -14.95 0.41 5.43
N ALA A 29 -15.12 1.22 4.40
CA ALA A 29 -14.43 1.01 3.14
C ALA A 29 -12.92 1.18 3.34
N LYS A 30 -12.14 0.30 2.67
CA LYS A 30 -10.69 0.36 2.62
C LYS A 30 -10.29 0.55 1.15
N ILE A 31 -9.71 1.70 0.82
CA ILE A 31 -9.33 2.07 -0.54
C ILE A 31 -7.85 2.43 -0.57
N VAL A 32 -7.10 1.84 -1.50
CA VAL A 32 -5.72 2.23 -1.77
C VAL A 32 -5.75 3.33 -2.83
N GLY A 33 -5.18 4.49 -2.55
CA GLY A 33 -5.23 5.62 -3.47
C GLY A 33 -3.98 6.49 -3.42
N MET A 34 -3.67 7.11 -4.55
CA MET A 34 -2.61 8.10 -4.67
C MET A 34 -3.19 9.49 -4.52
N ILE A 35 -2.60 10.31 -3.67
CA ILE A 35 -3.02 11.69 -3.45
C ILE A 35 -2.68 12.54 -4.68
N ASN A 36 -3.70 13.09 -5.33
CA ASN A 36 -3.55 14.03 -6.46
C ASN A 36 -3.50 15.47 -6.00
N GLN A 37 -4.40 15.83 -5.09
CA GLN A 37 -4.53 17.18 -4.56
C GLN A 37 -4.88 17.13 -3.08
N LEU A 38 -4.46 18.15 -2.36
CA LEU A 38 -4.81 18.35 -0.95
C LEU A 38 -5.01 19.84 -0.66
N ARG A 39 -5.97 20.15 0.17
CA ARG A 39 -6.28 21.51 0.62
C ARG A 39 -6.66 21.50 2.08
N GLN A 40 -5.93 22.23 2.88
CA GLN A 40 -6.23 22.42 4.30
C GLN A 40 -7.11 23.66 4.49
N ILE A 41 -8.11 23.55 5.33
CA ILE A 41 -8.97 24.64 5.74
C ILE A 41 -9.15 24.66 7.25
N LYS A 42 -9.66 25.78 7.78
CA LYS A 42 -10.20 25.85 9.15
C LYS A 42 -11.71 25.83 9.10
N ASP A 43 -12.33 25.01 9.92
CA ASP A 43 -13.78 25.01 10.10
C ASP A 43 -14.25 26.23 10.91
N LYS A 44 -15.57 26.40 11.05
CA LYS A 44 -16.15 27.50 11.83
C LYS A 44 -15.78 27.50 13.32
N ARG A 45 -15.27 26.39 13.84
CA ARG A 45 -14.76 26.23 15.20
C ARG A 45 -13.26 26.36 15.32
N GLY A 46 -12.58 26.74 14.22
CA GLY A 46 -11.13 26.92 14.16
C GLY A 46 -10.32 25.63 14.07
N ARG A 47 -10.95 24.46 13.89
CA ARG A 47 -10.27 23.18 13.74
C ARG A 47 -9.74 23.02 12.33
N ASN A 48 -8.52 22.47 12.19
CA ASN A 48 -7.94 22.17 10.90
C ASN A 48 -8.62 20.94 10.29
N LEU A 49 -9.07 21.05 9.05
CA LEU A 49 -9.57 19.96 8.24
C LEU A 49 -8.76 19.91 6.96
N MET A 50 -8.64 18.74 6.36
CA MET A 50 -8.01 18.59 5.05
C MET A 50 -8.97 17.90 4.08
N PHE A 51 -9.12 18.48 2.90
CA PHE A 51 -9.77 17.86 1.76
C PHE A 51 -8.69 17.29 0.84
N ILE A 52 -8.85 16.05 0.46
CA ILE A 52 -7.93 15.32 -0.41
C ILE A 52 -8.71 14.84 -1.62
N SER A 53 -8.15 14.97 -2.81
CA SER A 53 -8.55 14.21 -3.98
C SER A 53 -7.52 13.11 -4.20
N PHE A 54 -7.95 11.86 -4.29
CA PHE A 54 -7.11 10.71 -4.54
C PHE A 54 -7.67 9.84 -5.65
N ASP A 55 -6.81 9.04 -6.25
CA ASP A 55 -7.09 8.21 -7.42
C ASP A 55 -6.49 6.82 -7.23
N ASP A 56 -7.23 5.76 -7.59
CA ASP A 56 -6.78 4.37 -7.50
C ASP A 56 -6.49 3.75 -8.88
N GLY A 57 -6.54 4.58 -9.93
CA GLY A 57 -6.41 4.15 -11.31
C GLY A 57 -7.73 3.73 -11.95
N SER A 58 -8.74 3.35 -11.17
CA SER A 58 -10.10 3.06 -11.68
C SER A 58 -11.00 4.31 -11.68
N GLY A 59 -10.71 5.27 -10.80
CA GLY A 59 -11.45 6.51 -10.64
C GLY A 59 -10.84 7.42 -9.59
N SER A 60 -11.43 8.62 -9.44
CA SER A 60 -11.03 9.61 -8.44
C SER A 60 -12.14 9.83 -7.44
N MET A 61 -11.76 10.04 -6.17
CA MET A 61 -12.67 10.32 -5.06
C MET A 61 -12.15 11.48 -4.22
N GLU A 62 -13.07 12.26 -3.64
CA GLU A 62 -12.72 13.22 -2.60
C GLU A 62 -12.85 12.61 -1.21
N ALA A 63 -11.94 12.99 -0.33
CA ALA A 63 -11.95 12.58 1.06
C ALA A 63 -11.80 13.76 2.00
N THR A 64 -12.43 13.66 3.16
CA THR A 64 -12.26 14.61 4.27
C THR A 64 -11.48 13.94 5.39
N ILE A 65 -10.42 14.62 5.83
CA ILE A 65 -9.59 14.24 6.98
C ILE A 65 -9.92 15.16 8.13
N GLY A 66 -10.37 14.58 9.25
CA GLY A 66 -10.67 15.31 10.47
C GLY A 66 -9.41 15.82 11.19
N SER A 67 -9.60 16.77 12.10
CA SER A 67 -8.49 17.45 12.81
C SER A 67 -7.58 16.49 13.58
N ASP A 68 -8.14 15.49 14.23
CA ASP A 68 -7.38 14.58 15.09
C ASP A 68 -6.49 13.65 14.25
N LEU A 69 -7.03 13.11 13.16
CA LEU A 69 -6.28 12.29 12.23
C LEU A 69 -5.21 13.13 11.49
N LEU A 70 -5.56 14.36 11.11
CA LEU A 70 -4.61 15.27 10.49
C LEU A 70 -3.46 15.62 11.44
N GLN A 71 -3.72 15.84 12.71
CA GLN A 71 -2.69 16.16 13.70
C GLN A 71 -1.73 14.98 13.94
N SER A 72 -2.26 13.76 14.01
CA SER A 72 -1.46 12.55 14.27
C SER A 72 -0.67 12.05 13.06
N HIS A 73 -1.09 12.38 11.83
CA HIS A 73 -0.54 11.82 10.59
C HIS A 73 -0.20 12.87 9.53
N HIS A 74 0.00 14.15 9.91
CA HIS A 74 0.18 15.25 8.94
C HIS A 74 1.33 15.02 7.95
N GLU A 75 2.38 14.33 8.36
CA GLU A 75 3.59 14.11 7.55
C GLU A 75 3.36 13.20 6.34
N ILE A 76 2.37 12.30 6.40
CA ILE A 76 2.10 11.36 5.32
C ILE A 76 1.18 11.94 4.24
N PHE A 77 0.44 13.01 4.54
CA PHE A 77 -0.45 13.66 3.58
C PHE A 77 0.34 14.57 2.64
N LYS A 78 0.87 14.00 1.57
CA LYS A 78 1.64 14.70 0.53
C LYS A 78 1.16 14.26 -0.85
N LYS A 79 1.26 15.16 -1.82
CA LYS A 79 0.97 14.85 -3.22
C LYS A 79 1.82 13.64 -3.67
N ASP A 80 1.25 12.82 -4.53
CA ASP A 80 1.84 11.61 -5.14
C ASP A 80 2.16 10.48 -4.13
N LYS A 81 1.75 10.60 -2.85
CA LYS A 81 1.81 9.50 -1.89
C LYS A 81 0.66 8.52 -2.08
N ILE A 82 0.98 7.23 -2.02
CA ILE A 82 0.01 6.15 -2.02
C ILE A 82 -0.26 5.74 -0.59
N LEU A 83 -1.52 5.82 -0.18
CA LEU A 83 -1.98 5.51 1.16
C LEU A 83 -3.16 4.54 1.11
N ILE A 84 -3.39 3.87 2.22
CA ILE A 84 -4.61 3.12 2.48
C ILE A 84 -5.55 4.02 3.27
N PHE A 85 -6.64 4.45 2.65
CA PHE A 85 -7.70 5.23 3.29
C PHE A 85 -8.77 4.31 3.84
N MET A 86 -9.13 4.48 5.10
CA MET A 86 -10.19 3.72 5.76
C MET A 86 -11.24 4.65 6.32
N GLY A 87 -12.50 4.40 6.02
CA GLY A 87 -13.60 5.25 6.47
C GLY A 87 -14.91 4.94 5.80
N ASN A 88 -15.86 5.88 5.90
CA ASN A 88 -17.18 5.74 5.34
C ASN A 88 -17.29 6.49 4.02
N VAL A 89 -17.88 5.84 3.05
CA VAL A 89 -18.18 6.43 1.74
C VAL A 89 -19.66 6.76 1.71
N ASP A 90 -19.96 8.02 1.39
CA ASP A 90 -21.30 8.55 1.30
C ASP A 90 -21.53 9.26 -0.05
N TYR A 91 -22.79 9.49 -0.38
CA TYR A 91 -23.18 10.25 -1.54
C TYR A 91 -22.70 11.71 -1.44
N ASP A 92 -22.08 12.21 -2.48
CA ASP A 92 -21.69 13.62 -2.58
C ASP A 92 -22.74 14.40 -3.39
N GLU A 93 -23.75 14.91 -2.70
CA GLU A 93 -24.84 15.65 -3.32
C GLU A 93 -24.35 16.88 -4.08
N PHE A 94 -23.40 17.63 -3.51
CA PHE A 94 -22.91 18.87 -4.12
C PHE A 94 -22.22 18.58 -5.46
N LYS A 95 -21.26 17.63 -5.49
CA LYS A 95 -20.56 17.26 -6.72
C LYS A 95 -21.46 16.55 -7.71
N SER A 96 -22.37 15.72 -7.24
CA SER A 96 -23.32 15.03 -8.10
C SER A 96 -24.20 16.02 -8.87
N ASN A 97 -24.69 17.05 -8.20
CA ASN A 97 -25.46 18.12 -8.84
C ASN A 97 -24.62 18.95 -9.79
N GLN A 98 -23.37 19.28 -9.42
CA GLN A 98 -22.46 20.06 -10.25
C GLN A 98 -22.07 19.33 -11.54
N LEU A 99 -21.82 18.02 -11.46
CA LEU A 99 -21.33 17.21 -12.58
C LEU A 99 -22.43 16.43 -13.31
N ASN A 100 -23.68 16.55 -12.86
CA ASN A 100 -24.85 15.82 -13.37
C ASN A 100 -24.61 14.30 -13.47
N ARG A 101 -23.95 13.74 -12.47
CA ARG A 101 -23.70 12.30 -12.33
C ARG A 101 -23.52 11.94 -10.84
N THR A 102 -23.82 10.70 -10.48
CA THR A 102 -23.62 10.21 -9.11
C THR A 102 -22.15 10.27 -8.73
N MET A 103 -21.85 10.97 -7.65
CA MET A 103 -20.52 11.08 -7.06
C MET A 103 -20.55 10.65 -5.61
N TYR A 104 -19.45 10.08 -5.16
CA TYR A 104 -19.24 9.66 -3.78
C TYR A 104 -18.04 10.39 -3.18
N LYS A 105 -18.05 10.54 -1.86
CA LYS A 105 -16.95 11.10 -1.07
C LYS A 105 -16.68 10.23 0.14
N MET A 106 -15.47 10.29 0.68
CA MET A 106 -15.06 9.51 1.83
C MET A 106 -14.82 10.38 3.05
N ASP A 107 -15.42 10.02 4.18
CA ASP A 107 -15.06 10.53 5.50
C ASP A 107 -14.03 9.57 6.11
N VAL A 108 -12.76 9.98 6.11
CA VAL A 108 -11.63 9.14 6.50
C VAL A 108 -11.54 9.07 8.03
N LYS A 109 -11.55 7.85 8.56
CA LYS A 109 -11.43 7.56 9.99
C LYS A 109 -10.04 7.12 10.38
N ASN A 110 -9.32 6.46 9.46
CA ASN A 110 -7.94 6.05 9.64
C ASN A 110 -7.19 6.06 8.31
N VAL A 111 -5.87 6.13 8.38
CA VAL A 111 -4.98 6.09 7.21
C VAL A 111 -3.71 5.32 7.58
N GLU A 112 -3.22 4.51 6.63
CA GLU A 112 -1.99 3.75 6.80
C GLU A 112 -1.05 3.95 5.62
N LEU A 113 0.25 3.95 5.91
CA LEU A 113 1.26 3.80 4.88
C LEU A 113 1.26 2.36 4.37
N ILE A 114 1.31 2.18 3.06
CA ILE A 114 1.32 0.84 2.47
C ILE A 114 2.51 0.00 2.96
N ASP A 115 3.67 0.59 3.12
CA ASP A 115 4.86 -0.11 3.59
C ASP A 115 4.71 -0.63 5.02
N ASN A 116 4.06 0.12 5.91
CA ASN A 116 3.78 -0.34 7.27
C ASN A 116 2.83 -1.54 7.25
N THR A 117 1.77 -1.46 6.44
CA THR A 117 0.79 -2.54 6.33
C THR A 117 1.41 -3.80 5.71
N VAL A 118 2.27 -3.66 4.71
CA VAL A 118 3.05 -4.77 4.13
C VAL A 118 3.90 -5.43 5.19
N SER A 119 4.64 -4.63 5.98
CA SER A 119 5.49 -5.13 7.04
C SER A 119 4.70 -5.86 8.14
N ASP A 120 3.54 -5.33 8.54
CA ASP A 120 2.71 -5.91 9.61
C ASP A 120 2.00 -7.20 9.18
N LEU A 121 1.63 -7.34 7.93
CA LEU A 121 0.90 -8.50 7.41
C LEU A 121 1.80 -9.61 6.88
N SER A 122 3.02 -9.27 6.46
CA SER A 122 3.95 -10.25 5.90
C SER A 122 4.58 -11.10 7.01
N LYS A 123 4.50 -12.42 6.86
CA LYS A 123 5.12 -13.39 7.78
C LYS A 123 6.33 -14.06 7.16
N GLU A 124 6.31 -14.20 5.85
CA GLU A 124 7.35 -14.86 5.09
C GLU A 124 7.45 -14.30 3.68
N ILE A 125 8.62 -14.37 3.10
CA ILE A 125 8.88 -14.06 1.69
C ILE A 125 9.27 -15.35 1.00
N LEU A 126 8.52 -15.75 -0.02
CA LEU A 126 8.85 -16.89 -0.85
C LEU A 126 9.49 -16.39 -2.15
N ILE A 127 10.74 -16.77 -2.37
CA ILE A 127 11.49 -16.48 -3.58
C ILE A 127 11.50 -17.74 -4.45
N ASP A 128 10.90 -17.68 -5.63
CA ASP A 128 10.87 -18.80 -6.57
C ASP A 128 12.12 -18.76 -7.47
N LEU A 129 13.03 -19.67 -7.27
CA LEU A 129 14.30 -19.77 -7.97
C LEU A 129 14.24 -20.71 -9.19
N THR A 130 13.09 -20.88 -9.80
CA THR A 130 12.93 -21.78 -10.97
C THR A 130 13.67 -21.29 -12.22
N GLN A 131 14.03 -20.01 -12.28
CA GLN A 131 14.78 -19.38 -13.37
C GLN A 131 16.11 -18.78 -12.85
N PHE A 132 16.85 -19.56 -12.14
CA PHE A 132 17.99 -19.15 -11.36
C PHE A 132 19.23 -18.79 -12.17
N ASP A 133 19.89 -17.67 -11.84
CA ASP A 133 21.27 -17.37 -12.17
C ASP A 133 22.10 -16.99 -10.93
N ASN A 134 23.42 -16.98 -11.08
CA ASN A 134 24.35 -16.68 -9.99
C ASN A 134 24.29 -15.23 -9.50
N ASP A 135 23.83 -14.29 -10.35
CA ASP A 135 23.73 -12.88 -10.00
C ASP A 135 22.56 -12.64 -9.01
N THR A 136 21.48 -13.38 -9.16
CA THR A 136 20.33 -13.34 -8.24
C THR A 136 20.73 -13.72 -6.82
N LEU A 137 21.52 -14.78 -6.62
CA LEU A 137 22.03 -15.16 -5.28
C LEU A 137 22.93 -14.10 -4.68
N ARG A 138 23.77 -13.48 -5.49
CA ARG A 138 24.66 -12.43 -5.00
C ARG A 138 23.88 -11.26 -4.47
N ILE A 139 22.85 -10.79 -5.22
CA ILE A 139 22.02 -9.66 -4.81
C ILE A 139 21.26 -9.98 -3.52
N ILE A 140 20.67 -11.18 -3.38
CA ILE A 140 20.00 -11.62 -2.16
C ILE A 140 21.00 -11.65 -1.00
N SER A 141 22.21 -12.15 -1.20
CA SER A 141 23.23 -12.22 -0.15
C SER A 141 23.76 -10.84 0.26
N GLU A 142 23.89 -9.91 -0.69
CA GLU A 142 24.32 -8.53 -0.42
C GLU A 142 23.27 -7.74 0.36
N ASP A 143 21.99 -7.89 0.03
CA ASP A 143 20.88 -7.26 0.79
C ASP A 143 20.71 -7.90 2.18
N ALA A 144 20.86 -9.21 2.32
CA ALA A 144 20.87 -9.89 3.60
C ALA A 144 22.04 -9.44 4.49
N ASN A 145 23.23 -9.26 3.91
CA ASN A 145 24.42 -8.80 4.64
C ASN A 145 24.34 -7.33 5.06
N LYS A 146 23.61 -6.47 4.35
CA LYS A 146 23.38 -5.07 4.75
C LYS A 146 22.47 -4.95 5.97
N THR A 147 21.65 -5.96 6.25
CA THR A 147 20.77 -6.02 7.41
C THR A 147 21.45 -6.58 8.68
N ASN A 148 22.73 -6.90 8.64
CA ASN A 148 23.52 -7.47 9.74
C ASN A 148 23.63 -6.61 11.03
N GLY A 149 22.90 -5.50 11.16
CA GLY A 149 22.81 -4.69 12.38
C GLY A 149 21.42 -4.64 13.01
N ALA A 150 20.39 -5.15 12.34
CA ALA A 150 19.00 -4.99 12.75
C ALA A 150 18.34 -6.34 13.09
N PHE A 151 19.01 -7.17 13.89
CA PHE A 151 18.51 -8.48 14.35
C PHE A 151 17.14 -8.42 15.05
N TRP A 152 16.63 -7.23 15.35
CA TRP A 152 15.43 -6.96 16.14
C TRP A 152 14.49 -5.95 15.48
N GLU A 153 14.58 -5.76 14.16
CA GLU A 153 13.56 -4.97 13.49
C GLU A 153 12.19 -5.64 13.67
N LYS A 154 11.29 -4.91 14.26
CA LYS A 154 9.89 -5.27 14.39
C LYS A 154 9.37 -5.65 12.99
N ASN A 155 8.75 -6.84 12.88
CA ASN A 155 8.15 -7.34 11.64
C ASN A 155 9.12 -7.88 10.56
N ALA A 156 10.28 -8.39 10.95
CA ALA A 156 11.15 -9.12 10.02
C ALA A 156 10.52 -10.45 9.58
N CYS A 157 10.53 -10.71 8.27
CA CYS A 157 9.97 -11.91 7.66
C CYS A 157 11.04 -12.99 7.46
N THR A 158 10.65 -14.25 7.65
CA THR A 158 11.47 -15.39 7.24
C THR A 158 11.53 -15.47 5.72
N VAL A 159 12.72 -15.72 5.17
CA VAL A 159 12.92 -15.94 3.75
C VAL A 159 12.90 -17.42 3.43
N LYS A 160 12.07 -17.81 2.48
CA LYS A 160 11.98 -19.16 1.91
C LYS A 160 12.37 -19.15 0.45
N LEU A 161 13.17 -20.12 0.02
CA LEU A 161 13.56 -20.32 -1.36
C LEU A 161 12.84 -21.55 -1.91
N LYS A 162 12.08 -21.37 -2.99
CA LYS A 162 11.49 -22.48 -3.75
C LYS A 162 12.46 -22.85 -4.87
N ILE A 163 12.95 -24.07 -4.84
CA ILE A 163 13.85 -24.63 -5.83
C ILE A 163 13.10 -25.70 -6.60
N SER A 164 13.18 -25.64 -7.93
CA SER A 164 12.58 -26.66 -8.78
C SER A 164 13.60 -27.15 -9.79
N SER A 165 13.66 -28.46 -9.95
CA SER A 165 14.44 -29.14 -11.00
C SER A 165 13.53 -30.11 -11.75
N ASN A 166 14.01 -30.68 -12.84
CA ASN A 166 13.25 -31.62 -13.67
C ASN A 166 12.68 -32.85 -12.92
N LYS A 167 13.11 -33.09 -11.67
CA LYS A 167 12.74 -34.27 -10.89
C LYS A 167 12.20 -33.96 -9.51
N LEU A 168 12.47 -32.78 -8.96
CA LEU A 168 12.13 -32.45 -7.59
C LEU A 168 11.81 -30.96 -7.44
N THR A 169 10.79 -30.67 -6.64
CA THR A 169 10.50 -29.32 -6.16
C THR A 169 10.58 -29.33 -4.64
N GLY A 170 11.29 -28.37 -4.06
CA GLY A 170 11.44 -28.23 -2.62
C GLY A 170 11.43 -26.78 -2.17
N ILE A 171 11.15 -26.57 -0.89
CA ILE A 171 11.23 -25.26 -0.24
C ILE A 171 12.32 -25.35 0.83
N ILE A 172 13.26 -24.43 0.78
CA ILE A 172 14.31 -24.26 1.79
C ILE A 172 13.97 -23.02 2.61
N THR A 173 13.82 -23.16 3.91
CA THR A 173 13.71 -22.02 4.81
C THR A 173 15.12 -21.57 5.19
N LEU A 174 15.44 -20.31 4.94
CA LEU A 174 16.71 -19.74 5.38
C LEU A 174 16.67 -19.54 6.90
N GLY A 175 17.85 -19.65 7.55
CA GLY A 175 17.95 -19.49 8.99
C GLY A 175 17.62 -18.09 9.48
N GLU A 176 17.55 -17.92 10.80
CA GLU A 176 17.16 -16.67 11.46
C GLU A 176 18.06 -15.46 11.10
N ASN A 177 19.25 -15.72 10.60
CA ASN A 177 20.18 -14.67 10.12
C ASN A 177 19.80 -14.09 8.76
N PHE A 178 18.79 -14.64 8.08
CA PHE A 178 18.32 -14.22 6.76
C PHE A 178 16.86 -13.76 6.85
N THR A 179 16.60 -12.76 7.67
CA THR A 179 15.29 -12.12 7.76
C THR A 179 15.30 -10.79 7.00
N VAL A 180 14.18 -10.43 6.45
CA VAL A 180 13.99 -9.17 5.68
C VAL A 180 12.74 -8.48 6.17
N THR A 181 12.85 -7.20 6.48
CA THR A 181 11.67 -6.36 6.69
C THR A 181 11.10 -6.00 5.32
N PRO A 182 9.91 -6.50 4.95
CA PRO A 182 9.34 -6.24 3.64
C PRO A 182 8.94 -4.77 3.54
N SER A 183 9.27 -4.15 2.40
CA SER A 183 8.73 -2.87 1.97
C SER A 183 8.37 -2.99 0.49
N LYS A 184 7.53 -2.08 0.00
CA LYS A 184 7.19 -2.08 -1.42
C LYS A 184 8.44 -1.97 -2.29
N GLU A 185 9.38 -1.09 -1.95
CA GLU A 185 10.63 -0.91 -2.69
C GLU A 185 11.46 -2.20 -2.77
N LYS A 186 11.59 -2.92 -1.64
CA LYS A 186 12.31 -4.20 -1.60
C LYS A 186 11.61 -5.27 -2.42
N LEU A 187 10.26 -5.35 -2.36
CA LEU A 187 9.48 -6.30 -3.14
C LEU A 187 9.55 -5.98 -4.64
N ASP A 188 9.49 -4.70 -5.03
CA ASP A 188 9.65 -4.27 -6.42
C ASP A 188 11.05 -4.64 -6.95
N ARG A 189 12.10 -4.40 -6.17
CA ARG A 189 13.48 -4.79 -6.53
C ARG A 189 13.61 -6.30 -6.72
N LEU A 190 13.04 -7.11 -5.82
CA LEU A 190 13.02 -8.56 -5.98
C LEU A 190 12.26 -8.96 -7.26
N HIS A 191 11.12 -8.32 -7.53
CA HIS A 191 10.35 -8.61 -8.73
C HIS A 191 11.10 -8.24 -10.02
N ASP A 192 11.86 -7.15 -10.03
CA ASP A 192 12.65 -6.73 -11.19
C ASP A 192 13.87 -7.64 -11.45
N ILE A 193 14.40 -8.27 -10.40
CA ILE A 193 15.49 -9.26 -10.49
C ILE A 193 14.98 -10.58 -11.09
N PHE A 194 13.69 -10.92 -10.85
CA PHE A 194 13.09 -12.20 -11.27
C PHE A 194 12.29 -12.10 -12.58
N ARG A 195 12.39 -10.98 -13.32
CA ARG A 195 11.86 -10.84 -14.68
C ARG A 195 12.88 -11.29 -15.70
#